data_a2e485015ea626fb22b307dbc62bfa5f
#
_entry.id   a2e485015ea626fb22b307dbc62bfa5f
#
_cell.length_a   1.000
_cell.length_b   1.000
_cell.length_c   1.000
_cell.angle_alpha   90.00
_cell.angle_beta   90.00
_cell.angle_gamma   90.00
#
_symmetry.space_group_name_H-M   'P 1'
#
loop_
_entity.id
_entity.type
_entity.pdbx_description
1 polymer ?
#
loop_
_entity_poly.entity_id
_entity_poly.type
_entity_poly.pdbx_seq_one_letter_code
_entity_poly.pdbx_strand_id
1 'polypeptide(L)'
;MADLSVNIGKLNMANPVMTASGTFGYGLEFEDFVDLEKIGGIIVKGTTLHHREGNPYPRMAETPMGMLNAVGLQNKGVHYFVDNIYPKTKDIKTNMIVNVSGSQIEDYAETARIINELDNIPAIELNISCPNVKQGGMAFGVTAKGAAEVVKAVRDVYNKTLIVKLSPNVTDITEIARAAEGAGADSVSLINTLLGMAIDAEKRKPILSTVTGGMSGAAVKPIALRMVWQVAKAVNIPVIGLGGIMNWKDAVEFMLAGATAIQIGTANFIDPAITVKVAEGINDYLDRHGYSSVRDIIGALEV
;
A
#
# COMPACT_ATOMS: atom_id res chain seq x y z
N MET A 1 3.38 28.19 -5.11
CA MET A 1 3.30 26.75 -4.77
C MET A 1 1.88 26.44 -4.36
N ALA A 2 1.28 25.43 -4.96
CA ALA A 2 -0.06 24.99 -4.61
C ALA A 2 -0.08 24.25 -3.24
N ASP A 3 -1.27 24.15 -2.64
CA ASP A 3 -1.48 23.34 -1.44
C ASP A 3 -1.53 21.85 -1.81
N LEU A 4 -0.52 21.08 -1.39
CA LEU A 4 -0.43 19.64 -1.61
C LEU A 4 -1.10 18.81 -0.50
N SER A 5 -1.62 19.43 0.55
CA SER A 5 -2.16 18.72 1.71
C SER A 5 -3.42 17.94 1.37
N VAL A 6 -3.53 16.73 1.92
CA VAL A 6 -4.70 15.86 1.82
C VAL A 6 -5.00 15.19 3.15
N ASN A 7 -6.25 14.72 3.31
CA ASN A 7 -6.68 14.00 4.50
C ASN A 7 -7.12 12.58 4.14
N ILE A 8 -6.66 11.60 4.90
CA ILE A 8 -7.07 10.20 4.81
C ILE A 8 -7.67 9.80 6.17
N GLY A 9 -8.99 9.83 6.29
CA GLY A 9 -9.65 9.72 7.59
C GLY A 9 -9.17 10.81 8.54
N LYS A 10 -8.59 10.41 9.68
CA LYS A 10 -7.99 11.33 10.67
C LYS A 10 -6.52 11.69 10.37
N LEU A 11 -5.92 11.10 9.35
CA LEU A 11 -4.53 11.29 8.99
C LEU A 11 -4.39 12.55 8.11
N ASN A 12 -3.63 13.55 8.59
CA ASN A 12 -3.26 14.72 7.81
C ASN A 12 -1.91 14.50 7.13
N MET A 13 -1.85 14.72 5.83
CA MET A 13 -0.64 14.55 5.04
C MET A 13 -0.22 15.88 4.42
N ALA A 14 1.05 16.26 4.54
CA ALA A 14 1.60 17.48 3.96
C ALA A 14 1.63 17.44 2.41
N ASN A 15 1.73 16.24 1.84
CA ASN A 15 1.60 15.98 0.40
C ASN A 15 1.03 14.57 0.18
N PRO A 16 0.46 14.27 -1.01
CA PRO A 16 -0.29 13.03 -1.24
C PRO A 16 0.58 11.80 -1.55
N VAL A 17 1.92 11.89 -1.49
CA VAL A 17 2.81 10.84 -1.98
C VAL A 17 3.39 10.03 -0.83
N MET A 18 3.16 8.72 -0.85
CA MET A 18 3.65 7.76 0.13
C MET A 18 4.55 6.69 -0.51
N THR A 19 5.37 6.03 0.30
CA THR A 19 6.02 4.79 -0.10
C THR A 19 5.06 3.60 0.07
N ALA A 20 5.16 2.58 -0.79
CA ALA A 20 4.38 1.35 -0.64
C ALA A 20 5.11 0.34 0.25
N SER A 21 4.35 -0.40 1.05
CA SER A 21 4.88 -1.47 1.89
C SER A 21 5.71 -2.49 1.12
N GLY A 22 6.81 -2.93 1.71
CA GLY A 22 7.71 -3.94 1.14
C GLY A 22 8.77 -3.38 0.19
N THR A 23 8.79 -2.08 -0.09
CA THR A 23 9.75 -1.45 -1.02
C THR A 23 10.62 -0.37 -0.38
N PHE A 24 10.37 -0.03 0.88
CA PHE A 24 11.06 1.07 1.56
C PHE A 24 11.42 0.72 3.03
N GLY A 25 11.60 -0.56 3.34
CA GLY A 25 12.00 -1.02 4.68
C GLY A 25 11.16 -0.41 5.80
N TYR A 26 11.83 0.20 6.75
CA TYR A 26 11.25 1.01 7.83
C TYR A 26 11.51 2.53 7.64
N GLY A 27 12.08 2.91 6.49
CA GLY A 27 12.45 4.28 6.15
C GLY A 27 13.92 4.59 6.45
N LEU A 28 14.42 4.22 7.63
CA LEU A 28 15.80 4.50 8.08
C LEU A 28 16.89 4.01 7.12
N GLU A 29 16.62 2.92 6.41
CA GLU A 29 17.53 2.35 5.42
C GLU A 29 17.77 3.28 4.21
N PHE A 30 16.96 4.33 4.09
CA PHE A 30 16.97 5.27 2.96
C PHE A 30 17.32 6.70 3.34
N GLU A 31 17.62 6.99 4.63
CA GLU A 31 17.88 8.35 5.12
C GLU A 31 19.09 9.04 4.45
N ASP A 32 20.07 8.25 4.00
CA ASP A 32 21.24 8.74 3.25
C ASP A 32 20.89 9.14 1.80
N PHE A 33 19.75 8.72 1.27
CA PHE A 33 19.37 8.90 -0.13
C PHE A 33 18.25 9.93 -0.32
N VAL A 34 17.42 10.13 0.70
CA VAL A 34 16.25 11.00 0.62
C VAL A 34 15.90 11.58 1.98
N ASP A 35 15.46 12.83 1.99
CA ASP A 35 14.90 13.48 3.18
C ASP A 35 13.52 12.87 3.48
N LEU A 36 13.44 12.06 4.52
CA LEU A 36 12.23 11.33 4.91
C LEU A 36 11.08 12.28 5.30
N GLU A 37 11.39 13.49 5.83
CA GLU A 37 10.38 14.47 6.26
C GLU A 37 9.63 15.11 5.05
N LYS A 38 10.18 14.98 3.83
CA LYS A 38 9.52 15.42 2.59
C LYS A 38 8.55 14.39 2.00
N ILE A 39 8.54 13.17 2.51
CA ILE A 39 7.61 12.12 2.09
C ILE A 39 6.30 12.30 2.85
N GLY A 40 5.15 12.30 2.17
CA GLY A 40 3.84 12.48 2.80
C GLY A 40 3.46 11.37 3.79
N GLY A 41 3.99 10.16 3.58
CA GLY A 41 3.86 9.03 4.51
C GLY A 41 4.71 7.84 4.11
N ILE A 42 5.20 7.09 5.08
CA ILE A 42 5.99 5.88 4.87
C ILE A 42 5.17 4.67 5.33
N ILE A 43 4.77 3.82 4.37
CA ILE A 43 4.16 2.54 4.70
C ILE A 43 5.30 1.54 4.95
N VAL A 44 5.52 1.21 6.20
CA VAL A 44 6.64 0.35 6.57
C VAL A 44 6.43 -1.11 6.15
N LYS A 45 7.46 -1.90 6.32
CA LYS A 45 7.48 -3.34 6.10
C LYS A 45 6.26 -4.02 6.71
N GLY A 46 5.64 -4.95 5.97
CA GLY A 46 4.53 -5.76 6.47
C GLY A 46 4.89 -6.45 7.79
N THR A 47 4.07 -6.21 8.81
CA THR A 47 4.26 -6.66 10.18
C THR A 47 3.17 -7.67 10.54
N THR A 48 3.56 -8.82 11.08
CA THR A 48 2.66 -9.89 11.55
C THR A 48 2.76 -10.03 13.06
N LEU A 49 1.82 -10.71 13.71
CA LEU A 49 1.86 -10.96 15.15
C LEU A 49 3.15 -11.68 15.54
N HIS A 50 3.49 -12.73 14.81
CA HIS A 50 4.68 -13.56 15.03
C HIS A 50 5.71 -13.37 13.92
N HIS A 51 6.95 -13.75 14.22
CA HIS A 51 8.06 -13.82 13.25
C HIS A 51 7.70 -14.71 12.04
N ARG A 52 8.14 -14.28 10.83
CA ARG A 52 8.04 -15.03 9.58
C ARG A 52 9.36 -15.01 8.82
N GLU A 53 9.87 -16.19 8.47
CA GLU A 53 11.09 -16.34 7.67
C GLU A 53 10.91 -15.93 6.21
N GLY A 54 9.65 -15.90 5.71
CA GLY A 54 9.37 -15.73 4.29
C GLY A 54 9.55 -17.02 3.48
N ASN A 55 9.43 -16.88 2.16
CA ASN A 55 9.57 -18.01 1.24
C ASN A 55 11.04 -18.29 0.89
N PRO A 56 11.38 -19.52 0.47
CA PRO A 56 12.71 -19.88 -0.04
C PRO A 56 13.10 -19.05 -1.28
N TYR A 57 14.41 -18.97 -1.54
CA TYR A 57 14.95 -18.40 -2.77
C TYR A 57 14.88 -19.38 -3.96
N PRO A 58 14.78 -18.89 -5.22
CA PRO A 58 14.60 -17.50 -5.63
C PRO A 58 13.16 -17.04 -5.39
N ARG A 59 13.01 -15.83 -4.85
CA ARG A 59 11.71 -15.26 -4.49
C ARG A 59 11.44 -13.88 -5.09
N MET A 60 12.33 -13.42 -5.96
CA MET A 60 12.18 -12.20 -6.77
C MET A 60 12.74 -12.48 -8.17
N ALA A 61 12.10 -11.89 -9.19
CA ALA A 61 12.54 -11.97 -10.58
C ALA A 61 12.15 -10.70 -11.32
N GLU A 62 13.05 -10.20 -12.17
CA GLU A 62 12.74 -9.12 -13.10
C GLU A 62 11.85 -9.63 -14.23
N THR A 63 11.01 -8.75 -14.75
CA THR A 63 10.20 -8.95 -15.95
C THR A 63 10.32 -7.73 -16.86
N PRO A 64 9.98 -7.82 -18.16
CA PRO A 64 9.84 -6.63 -18.97
C PRO A 64 8.87 -5.64 -18.30
N MET A 65 9.32 -4.41 -18.02
CA MET A 65 8.54 -3.33 -17.40
C MET A 65 8.07 -3.59 -15.98
N GLY A 66 8.74 -4.45 -15.20
CA GLY A 66 8.37 -4.67 -13.80
C GLY A 66 9.12 -5.81 -13.13
N MET A 67 8.51 -6.40 -12.13
CA MET A 67 9.08 -7.51 -11.39
C MET A 67 8.01 -8.44 -10.81
N LEU A 68 8.42 -9.68 -10.54
CA LEU A 68 7.68 -10.65 -9.75
C LEU A 68 8.31 -10.79 -8.37
N ASN A 69 7.49 -10.89 -7.33
CA ASN A 69 7.96 -11.22 -6.00
C ASN A 69 7.07 -12.24 -5.31
N ALA A 70 7.70 -13.05 -4.48
CA ALA A 70 7.06 -14.00 -3.58
C ALA A 70 7.81 -14.01 -2.23
N VAL A 71 8.02 -12.83 -1.63
CA VAL A 71 8.83 -12.69 -0.39
C VAL A 71 8.23 -13.45 0.79
N GLY A 72 6.90 -13.60 0.85
CA GLY A 72 6.23 -14.39 1.90
C GLY A 72 6.15 -13.71 3.25
N LEU A 73 5.98 -12.37 3.28
CA LEU A 73 5.84 -11.56 4.49
C LEU A 73 6.99 -11.72 5.49
N GLN A 74 8.23 -11.89 5.02
CA GLN A 74 9.39 -11.95 5.92
C GLN A 74 9.45 -10.74 6.84
N ASN A 75 9.32 -10.96 8.14
CA ASN A 75 9.43 -9.93 9.18
C ASN A 75 9.64 -10.57 10.56
N LYS A 76 10.08 -9.77 11.54
CA LYS A 76 10.40 -10.26 12.89
C LYS A 76 9.24 -10.21 13.88
N GLY A 77 8.03 -9.85 13.43
CA GLY A 77 6.83 -9.74 14.26
C GLY A 77 6.65 -8.37 14.93
N VAL A 78 5.42 -8.14 15.45
CA VAL A 78 5.03 -6.84 16.01
C VAL A 78 5.83 -6.46 17.26
N HIS A 79 6.16 -7.40 18.14
CA HIS A 79 6.95 -7.10 19.33
C HIS A 79 8.35 -6.59 18.97
N TYR A 80 8.99 -7.21 17.96
CA TYR A 80 10.27 -6.70 17.47
C TYR A 80 10.12 -5.27 16.89
N PHE A 81 9.03 -4.99 16.18
CA PHE A 81 8.76 -3.66 15.68
C PHE A 81 8.66 -2.65 16.85
N VAL A 82 7.87 -2.94 17.87
CA VAL A 82 7.69 -2.10 19.05
C VAL A 82 9.00 -1.84 19.80
N ASP A 83 9.78 -2.89 20.02
CA ASP A 83 10.97 -2.82 20.88
C ASP A 83 12.20 -2.27 20.15
N ASN A 84 12.33 -2.47 18.82
CA ASN A 84 13.59 -2.22 18.10
C ASN A 84 13.46 -1.20 16.94
N ILE A 85 12.27 -1.03 16.36
CA ILE A 85 12.05 -0.15 15.21
C ILE A 85 11.36 1.14 15.64
N TYR A 86 10.23 1.04 16.30
CA TYR A 86 9.44 2.19 16.74
C TYR A 86 10.27 3.21 17.53
N PRO A 87 11.14 2.86 18.51
CA PRO A 87 11.94 3.85 19.23
C PRO A 87 12.87 4.68 18.34
N LYS A 88 13.26 4.15 17.18
CA LYS A 88 14.15 4.81 16.22
C LYS A 88 13.40 5.66 15.19
N THR A 89 12.13 5.36 14.95
CA THR A 89 11.34 5.99 13.89
C THR A 89 10.29 6.97 14.41
N LYS A 90 9.94 6.91 15.69
CA LYS A 90 8.86 7.71 16.30
C LYS A 90 9.04 9.23 16.22
N ASP A 91 10.29 9.71 16.10
CA ASP A 91 10.62 11.14 16.07
C ASP A 91 10.81 11.69 14.64
N ILE A 92 10.70 10.84 13.60
CA ILE A 92 10.72 11.27 12.21
C ILE A 92 9.43 12.04 11.93
N LYS A 93 9.55 13.26 11.39
CA LYS A 93 8.40 14.15 11.12
C LYS A 93 7.71 13.80 9.79
N THR A 94 7.33 12.54 9.64
CA THR A 94 6.46 12.06 8.56
C THR A 94 5.45 11.08 9.13
N ASN A 95 4.42 10.76 8.35
CA ASN A 95 3.41 9.78 8.77
C ASN A 95 3.96 8.36 8.63
N MET A 96 4.37 7.75 9.75
CA MET A 96 4.76 6.34 9.81
C MET A 96 3.50 5.48 9.90
N ILE A 97 3.24 4.66 8.88
CA ILE A 97 2.04 3.83 8.77
C ILE A 97 2.47 2.37 8.78
N VAL A 98 1.94 1.58 9.70
CA VAL A 98 2.31 0.15 9.80
C VAL A 98 1.42 -0.69 8.90
N ASN A 99 2.03 -1.42 7.96
CA ASN A 99 1.31 -2.43 7.18
C ASN A 99 1.12 -3.68 8.02
N VAL A 100 -0.13 -4.03 8.32
CA VAL A 100 -0.51 -5.16 9.18
C VAL A 100 -0.98 -6.33 8.33
N SER A 101 -0.42 -7.50 8.59
CA SER A 101 -0.79 -8.76 7.93
C SER A 101 -0.93 -9.89 8.95
N GLY A 102 -1.78 -10.87 8.66
CA GLY A 102 -2.01 -12.02 9.52
C GLY A 102 -2.37 -13.28 8.74
N SER A 103 -2.46 -14.42 9.42
CA SER A 103 -2.96 -15.69 8.87
C SER A 103 -4.37 -16.01 9.35
N GLN A 104 -4.78 -15.44 10.47
CA GLN A 104 -6.09 -15.58 11.08
C GLN A 104 -6.59 -14.20 11.47
N ILE A 105 -7.88 -14.03 11.65
CA ILE A 105 -8.50 -12.74 12.01
C ILE A 105 -7.94 -12.23 13.34
N GLU A 106 -7.70 -13.12 14.28
CA GLU A 106 -7.14 -12.84 15.60
C GLU A 106 -5.72 -12.25 15.51
N ASP A 107 -4.89 -12.73 14.57
CA ASP A 107 -3.54 -12.19 14.32
C ASP A 107 -3.60 -10.72 13.90
N TYR A 108 -4.55 -10.37 13.02
CA TYR A 108 -4.75 -8.99 12.57
C TYR A 108 -5.22 -8.09 13.71
N ALA A 109 -6.22 -8.54 14.46
CA ALA A 109 -6.78 -7.78 15.56
C ALA A 109 -5.76 -7.55 16.68
N GLU A 110 -5.02 -8.59 17.08
CA GLU A 110 -4.02 -8.47 18.15
C GLU A 110 -2.83 -7.59 17.71
N THR A 111 -2.35 -7.73 16.46
CA THR A 111 -1.31 -6.86 15.92
C THR A 111 -1.77 -5.39 15.92
N ALA A 112 -2.99 -5.13 15.47
CA ALA A 112 -3.57 -3.78 15.46
C ALA A 112 -3.74 -3.21 16.87
N ARG A 113 -4.18 -4.02 17.84
CA ARG A 113 -4.33 -3.64 19.25
C ARG A 113 -2.98 -3.19 19.84
N ILE A 114 -1.92 -3.93 19.60
CA ILE A 114 -0.57 -3.58 20.07
C ILE A 114 -0.11 -2.25 19.44
N ILE A 115 -0.31 -2.07 18.14
CA ILE A 115 0.08 -0.84 17.43
C ILE A 115 -0.79 0.36 17.86
N ASN A 116 -2.03 0.14 18.28
CA ASN A 116 -2.92 1.20 18.74
C ASN A 116 -2.35 1.99 19.93
N GLU A 117 -1.54 1.33 20.76
CA GLU A 117 -0.90 1.93 21.95
C GLU A 117 0.32 2.82 21.61
N LEU A 118 0.77 2.86 20.35
CA LEU A 118 1.95 3.62 19.93
C LEU A 118 1.54 5.05 19.52
N ASP A 119 1.98 6.07 20.22
CA ASP A 119 1.54 7.47 20.06
C ASP A 119 1.77 8.03 18.65
N ASN A 120 2.97 7.85 18.08
CA ASN A 120 3.39 8.44 16.80
C ASN A 120 3.16 7.51 15.59
N ILE A 121 2.27 6.53 15.72
CA ILE A 121 1.76 5.73 14.60
C ILE A 121 0.30 6.17 14.34
N PRO A 122 0.06 7.06 13.38
CA PRO A 122 -1.27 7.66 13.18
C PRO A 122 -2.24 6.78 12.41
N ALA A 123 -1.72 5.74 11.71
CA ALA A 123 -2.53 4.86 10.87
C ALA A 123 -1.92 3.45 10.76
N ILE A 124 -2.76 2.49 10.39
CA ILE A 124 -2.32 1.19 9.86
C ILE A 124 -2.87 0.98 8.44
N GLU A 125 -2.11 0.23 7.62
CA GLU A 125 -2.58 -0.32 6.34
C GLU A 125 -2.81 -1.83 6.52
N LEU A 126 -4.07 -2.24 6.53
CA LEU A 126 -4.48 -3.63 6.72
C LEU A 126 -4.35 -4.40 5.40
N ASN A 127 -3.38 -5.28 5.29
CA ASN A 127 -3.12 -6.08 4.10
C ASN A 127 -3.91 -7.39 4.15
N ILE A 128 -5.12 -7.38 3.57
CA ILE A 128 -6.03 -8.53 3.52
C ILE A 128 -5.79 -9.44 2.31
N SER A 129 -4.75 -9.16 1.50
CA SER A 129 -4.46 -9.88 0.25
C SER A 129 -3.61 -11.14 0.43
N CYS A 130 -3.23 -11.50 1.65
CA CYS A 130 -2.33 -12.63 1.91
C CYS A 130 -3.03 -13.97 1.67
N PRO A 131 -2.50 -14.87 0.79
CA PRO A 131 -3.15 -16.14 0.44
C PRO A 131 -2.99 -17.25 1.49
N ASN A 132 -2.37 -16.99 2.62
CA ASN A 132 -2.03 -18.03 3.62
C ASN A 132 -3.07 -18.15 4.73
N VAL A 133 -4.19 -18.77 4.45
CA VAL A 133 -5.14 -19.15 5.50
C VAL A 133 -5.12 -20.67 5.67
N LYS A 134 -4.85 -21.15 6.88
CA LYS A 134 -4.82 -22.57 7.21
C LYS A 134 -6.17 -23.29 7.02
N GLN A 135 -7.26 -22.57 6.86
CA GLN A 135 -8.59 -23.11 6.60
C GLN A 135 -9.07 -22.66 5.22
N GLY A 136 -8.88 -23.50 4.20
CA GLY A 136 -9.51 -23.38 2.89
C GLY A 136 -8.76 -22.59 1.84
N GLY A 137 -7.57 -22.04 2.09
CA GLY A 137 -6.66 -21.50 1.05
C GLY A 137 -7.09 -20.20 0.37
N MET A 138 -8.16 -19.53 0.81
CA MET A 138 -8.58 -18.25 0.27
C MET A 138 -8.15 -17.07 1.16
N ALA A 139 -7.58 -16.02 0.56
CA ALA A 139 -7.30 -14.77 1.24
C ALA A 139 -8.61 -14.08 1.66
N PHE A 140 -8.62 -13.43 2.82
CA PHE A 140 -9.79 -12.67 3.29
C PHE A 140 -10.26 -11.61 2.27
N GLY A 141 -9.31 -11.01 1.55
CA GLY A 141 -9.57 -9.95 0.57
C GLY A 141 -10.11 -10.39 -0.78
N VAL A 142 -10.49 -11.67 -0.98
CA VAL A 142 -11.08 -12.13 -2.25
C VAL A 142 -12.61 -12.26 -2.22
N THR A 143 -13.22 -12.09 -1.05
CA THR A 143 -14.69 -12.03 -0.88
C THR A 143 -15.10 -10.84 -0.03
N ALA A 144 -16.24 -10.24 -0.33
CA ALA A 144 -16.81 -9.14 0.45
C ALA A 144 -17.01 -9.52 1.93
N LYS A 145 -17.50 -10.74 2.19
CA LYS A 145 -17.70 -11.27 3.55
C LYS A 145 -16.38 -11.37 4.32
N GLY A 146 -15.34 -11.99 3.74
CA GLY A 146 -14.04 -12.13 4.38
C GLY A 146 -13.36 -10.79 4.66
N ALA A 147 -13.47 -9.84 3.71
CA ALA A 147 -12.97 -8.48 3.91
C ALA A 147 -13.69 -7.78 5.07
N ALA A 148 -15.02 -7.84 5.12
CA ALA A 148 -15.81 -7.23 6.19
C ALA A 148 -15.49 -7.84 7.57
N GLU A 149 -15.34 -9.17 7.66
CA GLU A 149 -15.05 -9.85 8.93
C GLU A 149 -13.71 -9.41 9.53
N VAL A 150 -12.64 -9.37 8.72
CA VAL A 150 -11.31 -8.96 9.21
C VAL A 150 -11.25 -7.47 9.52
N VAL A 151 -11.85 -6.62 8.68
CA VAL A 151 -11.90 -5.17 8.90
C VAL A 151 -12.66 -4.84 10.19
N LYS A 152 -13.82 -5.47 10.41
CA LYS A 152 -14.61 -5.30 11.62
C LYS A 152 -13.84 -5.69 12.88
N ALA A 153 -13.21 -6.87 12.87
CA ALA A 153 -12.43 -7.34 14.02
C ALA A 153 -11.27 -6.39 14.37
N VAL A 154 -10.61 -5.82 13.35
CA VAL A 154 -9.56 -4.82 13.56
C VAL A 154 -10.15 -3.49 14.04
N ARG A 155 -11.27 -3.03 13.46
CA ARG A 155 -11.91 -1.77 13.86
C ARG A 155 -12.36 -1.79 15.33
N ASP A 156 -12.80 -2.94 15.84
CA ASP A 156 -13.26 -3.08 17.22
C ASP A 156 -12.15 -2.85 18.27
N VAL A 157 -10.87 -2.97 17.87
CA VAL A 157 -9.69 -2.81 18.75
C VAL A 157 -8.74 -1.67 18.34
N TYR A 158 -8.98 -1.02 17.18
CA TYR A 158 -8.13 0.03 16.65
C TYR A 158 -8.94 1.31 16.39
N ASN A 159 -8.55 2.43 16.99
CA ASN A 159 -9.34 3.68 16.97
C ASN A 159 -8.75 4.80 16.12
N LYS A 160 -7.55 4.58 15.53
CA LYS A 160 -6.87 5.51 14.63
C LYS A 160 -7.28 5.24 13.17
N THR A 161 -6.61 5.90 12.21
CA THR A 161 -6.93 5.72 10.78
C THR A 161 -6.64 4.29 10.31
N LEU A 162 -7.67 3.63 9.80
CA LEU A 162 -7.63 2.27 9.26
C LEU A 162 -7.74 2.31 7.73
N ILE A 163 -6.63 2.04 7.05
CA ILE A 163 -6.53 1.90 5.59
C ILE A 163 -6.65 0.40 5.28
N VAL A 164 -7.44 0.01 4.28
CA VAL A 164 -7.56 -1.40 3.87
C VAL A 164 -7.00 -1.59 2.48
N LYS A 165 -5.95 -2.43 2.36
CA LYS A 165 -5.26 -2.70 1.08
C LYS A 165 -5.90 -3.85 0.33
N LEU A 166 -6.46 -3.54 -0.84
CA LEU A 166 -7.25 -4.44 -1.67
C LEU A 166 -6.41 -5.22 -2.68
N SER A 167 -6.82 -6.47 -2.92
CA SER A 167 -6.25 -7.34 -3.95
C SER A 167 -6.86 -7.05 -5.32
N PRO A 168 -6.06 -7.00 -6.40
CA PRO A 168 -6.59 -6.95 -7.76
C PRO A 168 -7.06 -8.31 -8.29
N ASN A 169 -6.77 -9.40 -7.57
CA ASN A 169 -7.03 -10.78 -8.03
C ASN A 169 -8.47 -11.20 -7.68
N VAL A 170 -9.43 -10.37 -8.07
CA VAL A 170 -10.87 -10.52 -7.84
C VAL A 170 -11.64 -10.14 -9.10
N THR A 171 -12.87 -10.62 -9.23
CA THR A 171 -13.73 -10.31 -10.38
C THR A 171 -14.22 -8.85 -10.31
N ASP A 172 -14.71 -8.41 -9.15
CA ASP A 172 -15.14 -7.04 -8.90
C ASP A 172 -14.53 -6.50 -7.60
N ILE A 173 -13.59 -5.58 -7.75
CA ILE A 173 -12.90 -4.96 -6.61
C ILE A 173 -13.80 -3.97 -5.85
N THR A 174 -14.86 -3.46 -6.50
CA THR A 174 -15.77 -2.50 -5.88
C THR A 174 -16.64 -3.13 -4.79
N GLU A 175 -16.99 -4.41 -4.93
CA GLU A 175 -17.69 -5.16 -3.88
C GLU A 175 -16.85 -5.27 -2.61
N ILE A 176 -15.55 -5.56 -2.77
CA ILE A 176 -14.62 -5.65 -1.64
C ILE A 176 -14.41 -4.28 -0.99
N ALA A 177 -14.31 -3.21 -1.80
CA ALA A 177 -14.15 -1.85 -1.31
C ALA A 177 -15.37 -1.39 -0.48
N ARG A 178 -16.59 -1.62 -0.97
CA ARG A 178 -17.83 -1.32 -0.22
C ARG A 178 -17.94 -2.12 1.08
N ALA A 179 -17.52 -3.39 1.04
CA ALA A 179 -17.52 -4.23 2.24
C ALA A 179 -16.53 -3.72 3.30
N ALA A 180 -15.34 -3.26 2.89
CA ALA A 180 -14.36 -2.66 3.77
C ALA A 180 -14.88 -1.33 4.37
N GLU A 181 -15.46 -0.44 3.55
CA GLU A 181 -16.10 0.79 4.01
C GLU A 181 -17.21 0.51 5.03
N GLY A 182 -18.14 -0.39 4.69
CA GLY A 182 -19.25 -0.77 5.58
C GLY A 182 -18.81 -1.42 6.90
N ALA A 183 -17.62 -2.02 6.94
CA ALA A 183 -17.04 -2.61 8.14
C ALA A 183 -16.20 -1.62 8.98
N GLY A 184 -16.06 -0.35 8.54
CA GLY A 184 -15.43 0.72 9.31
C GLY A 184 -14.01 1.08 8.87
N ALA A 185 -13.62 0.79 7.63
CA ALA A 185 -12.41 1.36 7.05
C ALA A 185 -12.55 2.88 6.89
N ASP A 186 -11.49 3.64 7.20
CA ASP A 186 -11.42 5.09 6.96
C ASP A 186 -10.93 5.41 5.54
N SER A 187 -10.28 4.44 4.88
CA SER A 187 -9.76 4.55 3.51
C SER A 187 -9.50 3.17 2.93
N VAL A 188 -9.43 3.07 1.60
CA VAL A 188 -8.95 1.88 0.91
C VAL A 188 -7.73 2.23 0.06
N SER A 189 -6.75 1.30 0.00
CA SER A 189 -5.60 1.39 -0.90
C SER A 189 -5.63 0.26 -1.92
N LEU A 190 -5.35 0.55 -3.19
CA LEU A 190 -5.34 -0.43 -4.26
C LEU A 190 -4.44 0.00 -5.42
N ILE A 191 -3.75 -0.95 -6.02
CA ILE A 191 -3.87 -2.40 -5.94
C ILE A 191 -2.65 -3.02 -5.25
N ASN A 192 -2.87 -4.17 -4.59
CA ASN A 192 -1.77 -5.08 -4.30
C ASN A 192 -1.29 -5.71 -5.62
N THR A 193 -0.35 -6.65 -5.58
CA THR A 193 0.26 -7.25 -6.77
C THR A 193 -0.68 -8.19 -7.51
N LEU A 194 -0.59 -8.19 -8.85
CA LEU A 194 -1.28 -9.15 -9.71
C LEU A 194 -0.56 -10.50 -9.70
N LEU A 195 -1.29 -11.59 -9.64
CA LEU A 195 -0.72 -12.92 -9.73
C LEU A 195 -0.11 -13.16 -11.11
N GLY A 196 1.16 -13.54 -11.14
CA GLY A 196 1.92 -13.80 -12.36
C GLY A 196 2.87 -14.98 -12.23
N MET A 197 3.52 -15.36 -13.33
CA MET A 197 4.49 -16.43 -13.41
C MET A 197 5.60 -16.10 -14.40
N ALA A 198 6.81 -16.58 -14.13
CA ALA A 198 7.92 -16.57 -15.08
C ALA A 198 8.58 -17.94 -15.17
N ILE A 199 8.98 -18.34 -16.37
CA ILE A 199 9.56 -19.65 -16.69
C ILE A 199 10.94 -19.45 -17.32
N ASP A 200 11.94 -20.18 -16.82
CA ASP A 200 13.21 -20.40 -17.50
C ASP A 200 12.99 -21.48 -18.57
N ALA A 201 12.90 -21.08 -19.84
CA ALA A 201 12.58 -21.97 -20.94
C ALA A 201 13.66 -23.05 -21.16
N GLU A 202 14.94 -22.71 -20.96
CA GLU A 202 16.03 -23.66 -21.13
C GLU A 202 16.02 -24.74 -20.06
N LYS A 203 15.77 -24.33 -18.80
CA LYS A 203 15.66 -25.28 -17.67
C LYS A 203 14.29 -25.94 -17.56
N ARG A 204 13.28 -25.42 -18.25
CA ARG A 204 11.87 -25.84 -18.18
C ARG A 204 11.35 -25.86 -16.74
N LYS A 205 11.68 -24.79 -15.97
CA LYS A 205 11.35 -24.64 -14.55
C LYS A 205 10.81 -23.22 -14.28
N PRO A 206 9.94 -23.05 -13.26
CA PRO A 206 9.59 -21.72 -12.81
C PRO A 206 10.83 -20.99 -12.27
N ILE A 207 10.88 -19.68 -12.45
CA ILE A 207 11.97 -18.84 -11.91
C ILE A 207 11.83 -18.70 -10.39
N LEU A 208 10.59 -18.50 -9.90
CA LEU A 208 10.34 -18.39 -8.46
C LEU A 208 10.17 -19.76 -7.80
N SER A 209 10.67 -19.90 -6.57
CA SER A 209 10.52 -21.12 -5.76
C SER A 209 9.06 -21.49 -5.46
N THR A 210 8.17 -20.51 -5.46
CA THR A 210 6.72 -20.64 -5.23
C THR A 210 5.93 -20.85 -6.52
N VAL A 211 6.59 -21.03 -7.68
CA VAL A 211 6.01 -21.13 -9.02
C VAL A 211 5.39 -19.80 -9.48
N THR A 212 4.49 -19.22 -8.72
CA THR A 212 3.84 -17.93 -8.98
C THR A 212 4.29 -16.87 -8.00
N GLY A 213 4.12 -15.60 -8.37
CA GLY A 213 4.41 -14.44 -7.52
C GLY A 213 3.56 -13.24 -7.88
N GLY A 214 3.64 -12.21 -7.07
CA GLY A 214 2.95 -10.95 -7.32
C GLY A 214 3.72 -10.08 -8.32
N MET A 215 3.08 -9.69 -9.39
CA MET A 215 3.61 -8.78 -10.42
C MET A 215 3.39 -7.33 -10.03
N SER A 216 4.41 -6.50 -10.15
CA SER A 216 4.40 -5.05 -9.90
C SER A 216 5.28 -4.31 -10.93
N GLY A 217 5.30 -2.97 -10.88
CA GLY A 217 6.04 -2.13 -11.81
C GLY A 217 5.17 -1.51 -12.90
N ALA A 218 5.76 -0.84 -13.88
CA ALA A 218 5.05 -0.05 -14.89
C ALA A 218 3.97 -0.82 -15.66
N ALA A 219 4.18 -2.11 -15.89
CA ALA A 219 3.26 -2.96 -16.64
C ALA A 219 1.86 -3.09 -16.02
N VAL A 220 1.71 -2.89 -14.70
CA VAL A 220 0.40 -3.02 -14.03
C VAL A 220 -0.40 -1.71 -13.99
N LYS A 221 0.19 -0.56 -14.38
CA LYS A 221 -0.46 0.76 -14.29
C LYS A 221 -1.85 0.83 -14.91
N PRO A 222 -2.10 0.38 -16.16
CA PRO A 222 -3.43 0.50 -16.77
C PRO A 222 -4.52 -0.26 -16.00
N ILE A 223 -4.16 -1.38 -15.38
CA ILE A 223 -5.08 -2.19 -14.58
C ILE A 223 -5.38 -1.49 -13.25
N ALA A 224 -4.32 -1.03 -12.57
CA ALA A 224 -4.44 -0.30 -11.31
C ALA A 224 -5.27 0.99 -11.47
N LEU A 225 -4.97 1.78 -12.50
CA LEU A 225 -5.67 3.03 -12.79
C LEU A 225 -7.17 2.81 -13.02
N ARG A 226 -7.54 1.80 -13.84
CA ARG A 226 -8.95 1.43 -14.05
C ARG A 226 -9.63 1.03 -12.74
N MET A 227 -8.97 0.21 -11.91
CA MET A 227 -9.55 -0.25 -10.64
C MET A 227 -9.72 0.91 -9.65
N VAL A 228 -8.76 1.83 -9.57
CA VAL A 228 -8.88 3.04 -8.73
C VAL A 228 -10.06 3.90 -9.18
N TRP A 229 -10.22 4.15 -10.48
CA TRP A 229 -11.35 4.89 -11.02
C TRP A 229 -12.71 4.24 -10.70
N GLN A 230 -12.80 2.89 -10.78
CA GLN A 230 -14.01 2.16 -10.43
C GLN A 230 -14.33 2.27 -8.93
N VAL A 231 -13.32 2.08 -8.07
CA VAL A 231 -13.49 2.13 -6.61
C VAL A 231 -13.81 3.55 -6.14
N ALA A 232 -13.15 4.58 -6.68
CA ALA A 232 -13.44 5.98 -6.33
C ALA A 232 -14.90 6.39 -6.61
N LYS A 233 -15.56 5.75 -7.59
CA LYS A 233 -17.00 5.93 -7.85
C LYS A 233 -17.90 5.06 -6.98
N ALA A 234 -17.36 4.09 -6.29
CA ALA A 234 -18.12 3.06 -5.58
C ALA A 234 -18.19 3.25 -4.07
N VAL A 235 -17.27 4.03 -3.48
CA VAL A 235 -17.15 4.31 -2.04
C VAL A 235 -17.12 5.81 -1.78
N ASN A 236 -17.42 6.21 -0.53
CA ASN A 236 -17.38 7.60 -0.09
C ASN A 236 -16.13 7.95 0.71
N ILE A 237 -15.34 6.94 1.11
CA ILE A 237 -14.07 7.11 1.82
C ILE A 237 -12.93 7.40 0.84
N PRO A 238 -11.86 8.10 1.28
CA PRO A 238 -10.69 8.37 0.46
C PRO A 238 -10.10 7.10 -0.15
N VAL A 239 -9.64 7.21 -1.40
CA VAL A 239 -8.98 6.13 -2.14
C VAL A 239 -7.50 6.45 -2.30
N ILE A 240 -6.64 5.50 -2.00
CA ILE A 240 -5.20 5.59 -2.20
C ILE A 240 -4.81 4.71 -3.38
N GLY A 241 -4.30 5.34 -4.45
CA GLY A 241 -3.92 4.64 -5.68
C GLY A 241 -2.48 4.13 -5.65
N LEU A 242 -2.24 2.88 -6.06
CA LEU A 242 -0.89 2.35 -6.29
C LEU A 242 -0.87 1.27 -7.36
N GLY A 243 0.29 1.14 -8.01
CA GLY A 243 0.52 0.15 -9.06
C GLY A 243 1.03 0.77 -10.35
N GLY A 244 2.34 0.72 -10.57
CA GLY A 244 2.98 1.17 -11.79
C GLY A 244 3.21 2.68 -11.89
N ILE A 245 3.15 3.42 -10.80
CA ILE A 245 3.52 4.84 -10.74
C ILE A 245 5.05 4.94 -10.79
N MET A 246 5.57 5.54 -11.87
CA MET A 246 7.00 5.68 -12.13
C MET A 246 7.45 7.15 -12.14
N ASN A 247 6.52 8.09 -12.22
CA ASN A 247 6.79 9.52 -12.31
C ASN A 247 5.54 10.35 -11.92
N TRP A 248 5.68 11.68 -11.89
CA TRP A 248 4.60 12.60 -11.52
C TRP A 248 3.38 12.56 -12.47
N LYS A 249 3.57 12.25 -13.76
CA LYS A 249 2.45 12.14 -14.72
C LYS A 249 1.55 10.96 -14.35
N ASP A 250 2.16 9.82 -14.04
CA ASP A 250 1.41 8.65 -13.57
C ASP A 250 0.62 8.98 -12.30
N ALA A 251 1.25 9.70 -11.35
CA ALA A 251 0.58 10.11 -10.10
C ALA A 251 -0.63 11.02 -10.36
N VAL A 252 -0.50 12.01 -11.25
CA VAL A 252 -1.60 12.89 -11.66
C VAL A 252 -2.73 12.10 -12.31
N GLU A 253 -2.44 11.12 -13.17
CA GLU A 253 -3.46 10.25 -13.76
C GLU A 253 -4.27 9.52 -12.70
N PHE A 254 -3.62 9.00 -11.64
CA PHE A 254 -4.32 8.36 -10.51
C PHE A 254 -5.19 9.35 -9.72
N MET A 255 -4.73 10.58 -9.53
CA MET A 255 -5.51 11.61 -8.84
C MET A 255 -6.72 12.03 -9.68
N LEU A 256 -6.55 12.25 -10.97
CA LEU A 256 -7.66 12.53 -11.90
C LEU A 256 -8.69 11.39 -11.89
N ALA A 257 -8.25 10.13 -11.77
CA ALA A 257 -9.13 8.97 -11.64
C ALA A 257 -9.87 8.87 -10.30
N GLY A 258 -9.53 9.72 -9.31
CA GLY A 258 -10.20 9.83 -8.02
C GLY A 258 -9.37 9.38 -6.81
N ALA A 259 -8.07 9.09 -6.98
CA ALA A 259 -7.21 8.85 -5.84
C ALA A 259 -6.95 10.13 -5.05
N THR A 260 -7.18 10.11 -3.74
CA THR A 260 -6.87 11.21 -2.81
C THR A 260 -5.37 11.27 -2.51
N ALA A 261 -4.70 10.12 -2.48
CA ALA A 261 -3.26 9.98 -2.29
C ALA A 261 -2.75 8.81 -3.13
N ILE A 262 -1.43 8.69 -3.26
CA ILE A 262 -0.79 7.61 -4.02
C ILE A 262 0.33 6.96 -3.22
N GLN A 263 0.63 5.68 -3.53
CA GLN A 263 1.80 4.99 -3.02
C GLN A 263 2.72 4.56 -4.16
N ILE A 264 4.03 4.76 -3.98
CA ILE A 264 5.06 4.35 -4.91
C ILE A 264 5.76 3.08 -4.38
N GLY A 265 5.75 2.02 -5.19
CA GLY A 265 6.37 0.73 -4.83
C GLY A 265 7.66 0.46 -5.60
N THR A 266 7.58 -0.30 -6.68
CA THR A 266 8.73 -0.81 -7.46
C THR A 266 9.71 0.29 -7.89
N ALA A 267 9.23 1.51 -8.16
CA ALA A 267 10.09 2.63 -8.54
C ALA A 267 11.10 3.03 -7.45
N ASN A 268 10.83 2.76 -6.15
CA ASN A 268 11.79 3.00 -5.06
C ASN A 268 13.08 2.16 -5.21
N PHE A 269 13.01 1.00 -5.87
CA PHE A 269 14.20 0.18 -6.15
C PHE A 269 15.08 0.76 -7.24
N ILE A 270 14.53 1.65 -8.09
CA ILE A 270 15.25 2.31 -9.18
C ILE A 270 15.79 3.65 -8.69
N ASP A 271 14.97 4.42 -7.99
CA ASP A 271 15.29 5.74 -7.45
C ASP A 271 14.69 5.91 -6.05
N PRO A 272 15.48 5.82 -4.98
CA PRO A 272 15.00 5.98 -3.60
C PRO A 272 14.34 7.34 -3.31
N ALA A 273 14.67 8.39 -4.06
CA ALA A 273 14.12 9.74 -3.93
C ALA A 273 12.86 9.97 -4.78
N ILE A 274 12.35 8.95 -5.47
CA ILE A 274 11.24 9.10 -6.43
C ILE A 274 9.98 9.68 -5.81
N THR A 275 9.68 9.37 -4.56
CA THR A 275 8.50 9.91 -3.85
C THR A 275 8.54 11.42 -3.75
N VAL A 276 9.69 11.99 -3.38
CA VAL A 276 9.88 13.45 -3.30
C VAL A 276 9.82 14.08 -4.69
N LYS A 277 10.50 13.51 -5.68
CA LYS A 277 10.44 13.98 -7.07
C LYS A 277 9.03 13.96 -7.66
N VAL A 278 8.23 12.97 -7.29
CA VAL A 278 6.83 12.90 -7.73
C VAL A 278 6.01 14.00 -7.06
N ALA A 279 6.19 14.26 -5.76
CA ALA A 279 5.49 15.35 -5.07
C ALA A 279 5.84 16.73 -5.67
N GLU A 280 7.13 16.98 -5.96
CA GLU A 280 7.60 18.18 -6.65
C GLU A 280 6.96 18.29 -8.06
N GLY A 281 6.93 17.22 -8.82
CA GLY A 281 6.34 17.20 -10.15
C GLY A 281 4.82 17.40 -10.16
N ILE A 282 4.09 16.95 -9.12
CA ILE A 282 2.67 17.28 -8.93
C ILE A 282 2.52 18.78 -8.68
N ASN A 283 3.33 19.39 -7.79
CA ASN A 283 3.30 20.82 -7.55
C ASN A 283 3.52 21.62 -8.85
N ASP A 284 4.54 21.26 -9.63
CA ASP A 284 4.83 21.91 -10.92
C ASP A 284 3.67 21.78 -11.92
N TYR A 285 2.98 20.64 -11.90
CA TYR A 285 1.78 20.45 -12.73
C TYR A 285 0.67 21.40 -12.30
N LEU A 286 0.38 21.51 -11.00
CA LEU A 286 -0.66 22.41 -10.47
C LEU A 286 -0.34 23.88 -10.79
N ASP A 287 0.89 24.32 -10.55
CA ASP A 287 1.33 25.69 -10.83
C ASP A 287 1.17 26.03 -12.33
N ARG A 288 1.56 25.13 -13.25
CA ARG A 288 1.42 25.32 -14.70
C ARG A 288 -0.02 25.40 -15.19
N HIS A 289 -0.94 24.72 -14.49
CA HIS A 289 -2.36 24.70 -14.83
C HIS A 289 -3.19 25.69 -14.01
N GLY A 290 -2.56 26.46 -13.11
CA GLY A 290 -3.24 27.50 -12.31
C GLY A 290 -4.13 26.94 -11.20
N TYR A 291 -3.92 25.70 -10.77
CA TYR A 291 -4.62 25.12 -9.63
C TYR A 291 -4.01 25.60 -8.31
N SER A 292 -4.86 25.88 -7.33
CA SER A 292 -4.45 26.33 -6.00
C SER A 292 -4.19 25.17 -5.02
N SER A 293 -4.77 24.01 -5.30
CA SER A 293 -4.68 22.83 -4.43
C SER A 293 -4.66 21.55 -5.23
N VAL A 294 -3.97 20.53 -4.73
CA VAL A 294 -4.03 19.18 -5.27
C VAL A 294 -5.45 18.59 -5.23
N ARG A 295 -6.28 19.07 -4.33
CA ARG A 295 -7.70 18.68 -4.22
C ARG A 295 -8.52 19.09 -5.44
N ASP A 296 -8.07 20.09 -6.19
CA ASP A 296 -8.77 20.58 -7.39
C ASP A 296 -8.72 19.56 -8.55
N ILE A 297 -7.76 18.62 -8.52
CA ILE A 297 -7.61 17.60 -9.56
C ILE A 297 -8.11 16.20 -9.15
N ILE A 298 -8.49 15.99 -7.89
CA ILE A 298 -8.99 14.69 -7.42
C ILE A 298 -10.34 14.39 -8.04
N GLY A 299 -10.41 13.34 -8.87
CA GLY A 299 -11.63 12.93 -9.55
C GLY A 299 -12.06 13.86 -10.71
N ALA A 300 -11.19 14.75 -11.14
CA ALA A 300 -11.47 15.72 -12.21
C ALA A 300 -11.32 15.15 -13.64
N LEU A 301 -11.31 13.81 -13.78
CA LEU A 301 -11.27 13.17 -15.09
C LEU A 301 -12.59 13.44 -15.85
N GLU A 302 -12.49 14.09 -17.00
CA GLU A 302 -13.59 14.28 -17.94
C GLU A 302 -13.81 12.99 -18.76
N VAL A 303 -15.04 12.42 -18.76
CA VAL A 303 -15.43 11.18 -19.46
C VAL A 303 -16.73 11.36 -20.20
#